data_f8a57ef514d82d8b823a3d7f3647be57
#
_entry.id   f8a57ef514d82d8b823a3d7f3647be57
#
_cell.length_a   1.000
_cell.length_b   1.000
_cell.length_c   1.000
_cell.angle_alpha   90.00
_cell.angle_beta   90.00
_cell.angle_gamma   90.00
#
_symmetry.space_group_name_H-M   'P 1'
#
loop_
_entity.id
_entity.type
_entity.pdbx_description
1 polymer ?
#
loop_
_entity_poly.entity_id
_entity_poly.type
_entity_poly.pdbx_seq_one_letter_code
_entity_poly.pdbx_strand_id
1 'polypeptide(L)'
;PSASFHPRPTAVGGATSCTNVAHLRLVDTNVLVYRFDPRDPVKQRRATVLLEAGLQERTLRLAHQSIVEFVAVTTRPLKDLGGRTLMTVDEALFEAENLLRQWDVIYPTREVLSTAMRGMSHYRLPWFDAQIWAIAEVFGLRELLSEDFQHGRHYGRVRAVDPFLDTPGVHELPALY
;
A
#
# COMPACT_ATOMS: atom_id res chain seq x y z
N PRO A 1 26.93 52.86 -41.69
CA PRO A 1 25.69 52.09 -41.49
C PRO A 1 26.03 50.67 -41.06
N SER A 2 25.86 50.43 -39.76
CA SER A 2 26.10 49.15 -39.08
C SER A 2 24.84 48.33 -39.12
N ALA A 3 24.90 47.17 -39.78
CA ALA A 3 23.84 46.20 -39.81
C ALA A 3 23.87 45.34 -38.56
N SER A 4 22.82 45.45 -37.75
CA SER A 4 22.62 44.62 -36.56
C SER A 4 22.07 43.27 -36.96
N PHE A 5 22.84 42.22 -36.71
CA PHE A 5 22.45 40.81 -36.89
C PHE A 5 21.72 40.34 -35.65
N HIS A 6 20.41 40.01 -35.80
CA HIS A 6 19.62 39.38 -34.74
C HIS A 6 19.52 37.88 -35.03
N PRO A 7 20.02 36.97 -34.20
CA PRO A 7 19.75 35.55 -34.35
C PRO A 7 18.33 35.22 -33.90
N ARG A 8 17.60 34.46 -34.72
CA ARG A 8 16.30 33.90 -34.34
C ARG A 8 16.50 32.78 -33.31
N PRO A 9 15.63 32.66 -32.33
CA PRO A 9 15.65 31.52 -31.42
C PRO A 9 15.16 30.27 -32.16
N THR A 10 16.00 29.25 -32.24
CA THR A 10 15.62 27.89 -32.63
C THR A 10 14.73 27.28 -31.54
N ALA A 11 13.48 26.96 -31.92
CA ALA A 11 12.58 26.19 -31.08
C ALA A 11 13.13 24.77 -30.91
N VAL A 12 13.69 24.49 -29.75
CA VAL A 12 13.98 23.14 -29.32
C VAL A 12 12.64 22.53 -28.90
N GLY A 13 12.13 21.64 -29.74
CA GLY A 13 10.97 20.80 -29.43
C GLY A 13 11.32 19.91 -28.25
N GLY A 14 10.96 20.32 -27.05
CA GLY A 14 10.95 19.49 -25.89
C GLY A 14 9.84 18.45 -26.02
N ALA A 15 10.18 17.20 -26.34
CA ALA A 15 9.29 16.08 -26.15
C ALA A 15 8.95 16.03 -24.70
N THR A 16 7.72 16.44 -24.37
CA THR A 16 7.10 16.23 -23.06
C THR A 16 6.95 14.72 -22.91
N SER A 17 7.96 14.09 -22.28
CA SER A 17 7.81 12.76 -21.73
C SER A 17 6.61 12.83 -20.78
N CYS A 18 5.50 12.21 -21.16
CA CYS A 18 4.42 11.89 -20.23
C CYS A 18 5.01 10.91 -19.22
N THR A 19 5.61 11.43 -18.16
CA THR A 19 5.92 10.64 -16.99
C THR A 19 4.58 10.11 -16.49
N ASN A 20 4.39 8.82 -16.70
CA ASN A 20 3.31 8.05 -16.09
C ASN A 20 3.48 8.24 -14.58
N VAL A 21 2.70 9.15 -13.99
CA VAL A 21 2.72 9.38 -12.54
C VAL A 21 2.17 8.10 -11.94
N ALA A 22 3.07 7.20 -11.56
CA ALA A 22 2.71 5.96 -10.90
C ALA A 22 1.78 6.30 -9.73
N HIS A 23 0.54 5.80 -9.79
CA HIS A 23 -0.43 6.04 -8.73
C HIS A 23 0.05 5.33 -7.46
N LEU A 24 0.47 6.12 -6.49
CA LEU A 24 0.88 5.60 -5.19
C LEU A 24 -0.34 5.02 -4.46
N ARG A 25 -0.14 3.83 -3.88
CA ARG A 25 -1.16 3.06 -3.18
C ARG A 25 -0.72 2.77 -1.75
N LEU A 26 -1.63 2.78 -0.80
CA LEU A 26 -1.37 2.40 0.58
C LEU A 26 -1.66 0.92 0.77
N VAL A 27 -0.81 0.23 1.51
CA VAL A 27 -0.96 -1.19 1.85
C VAL A 27 -1.44 -1.34 3.28
N ASP A 28 -2.51 -2.08 3.46
CA ASP A 28 -3.03 -2.45 4.78
C ASP A 28 -2.24 -3.60 5.40
N THR A 29 -2.36 -3.75 6.70
CA THR A 29 -1.71 -4.77 7.52
C THR A 29 -2.01 -6.19 7.05
N ASN A 30 -3.25 -6.48 6.65
CA ASN A 30 -3.65 -7.81 6.21
C ASN A 30 -2.81 -8.31 5.02
N VAL A 31 -2.45 -7.43 4.09
CA VAL A 31 -1.60 -7.77 2.94
C VAL A 31 -0.18 -8.14 3.38
N LEU A 32 0.38 -7.43 4.37
CA LEU A 32 1.69 -7.76 4.93
C LEU A 32 1.68 -9.10 5.64
N VAL A 33 0.63 -9.36 6.43
CA VAL A 33 0.48 -10.61 7.21
C VAL A 33 0.31 -11.82 6.30
N TYR A 34 -0.49 -11.72 5.23
CA TYR A 34 -0.71 -12.85 4.31
C TYR A 34 0.56 -13.35 3.64
N ARG A 35 1.58 -12.50 3.45
CA ARG A 35 2.88 -12.96 2.94
C ARG A 35 3.47 -14.09 3.78
N PHE A 36 3.17 -14.14 5.07
CA PHE A 36 3.71 -15.08 6.03
C PHE A 36 2.69 -16.07 6.57
N ASP A 37 1.43 -16.00 6.12
CA ASP A 37 0.37 -16.87 6.60
C ASP A 37 0.19 -18.10 5.69
N PRO A 38 0.63 -19.30 6.12
CA PRO A 38 0.54 -20.50 5.31
C PRO A 38 -0.88 -21.08 5.25
N ARG A 39 -1.84 -20.55 6.03
CA ARG A 39 -3.22 -21.07 6.08
C ARG A 39 -3.99 -20.78 4.80
N ASP A 40 -3.61 -19.70 4.07
CA ASP A 40 -4.17 -19.38 2.76
C ASP A 40 -3.04 -19.22 1.71
N PRO A 41 -2.61 -20.31 1.08
CA PRO A 41 -1.52 -20.28 0.10
C PRO A 41 -1.81 -19.41 -1.14
N VAL A 42 -3.09 -19.17 -1.45
CA VAL A 42 -3.48 -18.32 -2.58
C VAL A 42 -3.23 -16.85 -2.24
N LYS A 43 -3.73 -16.40 -1.09
CA LYS A 43 -3.48 -15.04 -0.60
C LYS A 43 -1.99 -14.81 -0.33
N GLN A 44 -1.29 -15.81 0.22
CA GLN A 44 0.15 -15.73 0.47
C GLN A 44 0.92 -15.43 -0.82
N ARG A 45 0.68 -16.17 -1.90
CA ARG A 45 1.32 -15.92 -3.20
C ARG A 45 0.96 -14.55 -3.76
N ARG A 46 -0.31 -14.17 -3.72
CA ARG A 46 -0.78 -12.86 -4.23
C ARG A 46 -0.14 -11.71 -3.46
N ALA A 47 -0.11 -11.78 -2.14
CA ALA A 47 0.54 -10.79 -1.29
C ALA A 47 2.04 -10.67 -1.61
N THR A 48 2.75 -11.79 -1.75
CA THR A 48 4.16 -11.82 -2.07
C THR A 48 4.44 -11.13 -3.40
N VAL A 49 3.75 -11.53 -4.49
CA VAL A 49 3.93 -10.93 -5.82
C VAL A 49 3.59 -9.45 -5.82
N LEU A 50 2.50 -9.05 -5.18
CA LEU A 50 2.08 -7.65 -5.08
C LEU A 50 3.12 -6.78 -4.37
N LEU A 51 3.64 -7.26 -3.24
CA LEU A 51 4.62 -6.51 -2.45
C LEU A 51 5.97 -6.44 -3.17
N GLU A 52 6.44 -7.51 -3.80
CA GLU A 52 7.68 -7.51 -4.58
C GLU A 52 7.60 -6.54 -5.75
N ALA A 53 6.53 -6.60 -6.55
CA ALA A 53 6.33 -5.66 -7.66
C ALA A 53 6.24 -4.21 -7.16
N GLY A 54 5.47 -3.96 -6.10
CA GLY A 54 5.31 -2.63 -5.54
C GLY A 54 6.59 -2.04 -4.96
N LEU A 55 7.48 -2.87 -4.41
CA LEU A 55 8.80 -2.46 -3.94
C LEU A 55 9.72 -2.09 -5.11
N GLN A 56 9.77 -2.93 -6.15
CA GLN A 56 10.58 -2.70 -7.34
C GLN A 56 10.16 -1.42 -8.08
N GLU A 57 8.85 -1.23 -8.26
CA GLU A 57 8.27 -0.09 -8.96
C GLU A 57 8.15 1.17 -8.09
N ARG A 58 8.35 1.06 -6.79
CA ARG A 58 8.13 2.13 -5.80
C ARG A 58 6.72 2.71 -5.81
N THR A 59 5.73 1.88 -6.13
CA THR A 59 4.32 2.28 -6.26
C THR A 59 3.52 2.12 -4.97
N LEU A 60 4.06 1.43 -3.97
CA LEU A 60 3.39 1.18 -2.70
C LEU A 60 3.99 2.01 -1.56
N ARG A 61 3.14 2.30 -0.58
CA ARG A 61 3.49 2.95 0.69
C ARG A 61 2.96 2.13 1.85
N LEU A 62 3.66 2.16 2.97
CA LEU A 62 3.21 1.57 4.22
C LEU A 62 2.81 2.65 5.22
N ALA A 63 1.80 2.35 6.04
CA ALA A 63 1.53 3.15 7.22
C ALA A 63 2.38 2.66 8.39
N HIS A 64 2.82 3.55 9.25
CA HIS A 64 3.40 3.19 10.56
C HIS A 64 2.50 2.19 11.31
N GLN A 65 1.19 2.44 11.30
CA GLN A 65 0.19 1.55 11.89
C GLN A 65 0.31 0.12 11.37
N SER A 66 0.46 -0.08 10.04
CA SER A 66 0.55 -1.41 9.44
C SER A 66 1.75 -2.21 9.96
N ILE A 67 2.87 -1.54 10.28
CA ILE A 67 4.05 -2.20 10.84
C ILE A 67 3.81 -2.59 12.30
N VAL A 68 3.20 -1.69 13.09
CA VAL A 68 2.87 -1.96 14.50
C VAL A 68 1.90 -3.15 14.62
N GLU A 69 0.85 -3.13 13.81
CA GLU A 69 -0.14 -4.22 13.79
C GLU A 69 0.45 -5.52 13.23
N PHE A 70 1.32 -5.46 12.23
CA PHE A 70 2.03 -6.63 11.70
C PHE A 70 2.75 -7.39 12.80
N VAL A 71 3.57 -6.71 13.61
CA VAL A 71 4.26 -7.34 14.74
C VAL A 71 3.26 -7.95 15.74
N ALA A 72 2.22 -7.19 16.10
CA ALA A 72 1.22 -7.65 17.07
C ALA A 72 0.41 -8.86 16.58
N VAL A 73 0.08 -8.91 15.29
CA VAL A 73 -0.71 -10.00 14.69
C VAL A 73 0.14 -11.26 14.48
N THR A 74 1.37 -11.11 13.97
CA THR A 74 2.23 -12.26 13.63
C THR A 74 2.79 -12.98 14.87
N THR A 75 2.93 -12.27 15.99
CA THR A 75 3.40 -12.83 17.26
C THR A 75 2.29 -13.29 18.20
N ARG A 76 1.02 -13.08 17.82
CA ARG A 76 -0.13 -13.52 18.62
C ARG A 76 -0.41 -15.00 18.43
N PRO A 77 -0.66 -15.79 19.51
CA PRO A 77 -1.10 -17.16 19.40
C PRO A 77 -2.42 -17.29 18.62
N LEU A 78 -2.48 -18.19 17.66
CA LEU A 78 -3.62 -18.45 16.81
C LEU A 78 -4.26 -19.80 17.15
N LYS A 79 -5.58 -19.81 17.38
CA LYS A 79 -6.33 -21.04 17.71
C LYS A 79 -6.22 -22.07 16.59
N ASP A 80 -6.33 -21.64 15.34
CA ASP A 80 -6.29 -22.49 14.16
C ASP A 80 -4.91 -23.12 13.90
N LEU A 81 -3.87 -22.59 14.57
CA LEU A 81 -2.52 -23.16 14.56
C LEU A 81 -2.18 -23.91 15.87
N GLY A 82 -3.20 -24.29 16.63
CA GLY A 82 -3.00 -24.99 17.92
C GLY A 82 -2.28 -24.14 18.97
N GLY A 83 -2.50 -22.84 18.95
CA GLY A 83 -1.86 -21.87 19.86
C GLY A 83 -0.47 -21.40 19.43
N ARG A 84 0.03 -21.82 18.28
CA ARG A 84 1.28 -21.30 17.71
C ARG A 84 1.06 -19.92 17.08
N THR A 85 2.14 -19.16 16.96
CA THR A 85 2.20 -17.87 16.28
C THR A 85 2.57 -18.04 14.81
N LEU A 86 2.35 -17.03 13.97
CA LEU A 86 2.86 -17.03 12.60
C LEU A 86 4.38 -16.87 12.58
N MET A 87 4.92 -16.08 13.51
CA MET A 87 6.34 -15.80 13.66
C MET A 87 6.73 -15.81 15.13
N THR A 88 7.98 -16.12 15.42
CA THR A 88 8.60 -15.78 16.70
C THR A 88 8.74 -14.26 16.82
N VAL A 89 8.95 -13.76 18.03
CA VAL A 89 9.16 -12.31 18.26
C VAL A 89 10.37 -11.81 17.49
N ASP A 90 11.47 -12.56 17.49
CA ASP A 90 12.71 -12.16 16.81
C ASP A 90 12.52 -12.09 15.28
N GLU A 91 11.82 -13.06 14.69
CA GLU A 91 11.47 -13.04 13.27
C GLU A 91 10.59 -11.83 12.92
N ALA A 92 9.56 -11.56 13.72
CA ALA A 92 8.65 -10.43 13.48
C ALA A 92 9.37 -9.08 13.59
N LEU A 93 10.27 -8.93 14.56
CA LEU A 93 11.07 -7.71 14.71
C LEU A 93 12.06 -7.54 13.56
N PHE A 94 12.72 -8.61 13.13
CA PHE A 94 13.62 -8.58 11.97
C PHE A 94 12.88 -8.15 10.69
N GLU A 95 11.69 -8.70 10.45
CA GLU A 95 10.87 -8.31 9.29
C GLU A 95 10.34 -6.87 9.42
N ALA A 96 9.95 -6.42 10.61
CA ALA A 96 9.54 -5.04 10.83
C ALA A 96 10.69 -4.05 10.54
N GLU A 97 11.93 -4.37 10.93
CA GLU A 97 13.10 -3.58 10.56
C GLU A 97 13.37 -3.58 9.05
N ASN A 98 13.15 -4.71 8.36
CA ASN A 98 13.24 -4.79 6.91
C ASN A 98 12.20 -3.90 6.22
N LEU A 99 10.95 -3.90 6.72
CA LEU A 99 9.91 -3.00 6.23
C LEU A 99 10.31 -1.54 6.40
N LEU A 100 10.83 -1.15 7.58
CA LEU A 100 11.28 0.22 7.84
C LEU A 100 12.44 0.66 6.94
N ARG A 101 13.33 -0.27 6.56
CA ARG A 101 14.50 0.05 5.72
C ARG A 101 14.17 0.11 4.23
N GLN A 102 13.25 -0.72 3.76
CA GLN A 102 13.01 -0.91 2.33
C GLN A 102 11.86 -0.07 1.78
N TRP A 103 10.92 0.35 2.65
CA TRP A 103 9.68 1.00 2.24
C TRP A 103 9.61 2.45 2.68
N ASP A 104 8.92 3.26 1.88
CA ASP A 104 8.52 4.60 2.31
C ASP A 104 7.35 4.48 3.29
N VAL A 105 7.63 4.71 4.57
CA VAL A 105 6.67 4.59 5.66
C VAL A 105 6.08 5.95 6.00
N ILE A 106 4.75 6.02 6.06
CA ILE A 106 4.00 7.23 6.41
C ILE A 106 3.65 7.18 7.89
N TYR A 107 4.02 8.25 8.61
CA TYR A 107 3.71 8.41 10.03
C TYR A 107 2.45 9.26 10.21
N PRO A 108 1.63 8.98 11.25
CA PRO A 108 0.41 9.72 11.49
C PRO A 108 0.71 11.16 11.92
N THR A 109 -0.09 12.09 11.41
CA THR A 109 -0.09 13.49 11.84
C THR A 109 -1.38 13.80 12.61
N ARG A 110 -1.45 15.00 13.23
CA ARG A 110 -2.69 15.48 13.85
C ARG A 110 -3.86 15.49 12.85
N GLU A 111 -3.59 15.83 11.60
CA GLU A 111 -4.60 15.89 10.54
C GLU A 111 -5.14 14.50 10.22
N VAL A 112 -4.27 13.47 10.18
CA VAL A 112 -4.69 12.08 10.00
C VAL A 112 -5.66 11.67 11.10
N LEU A 113 -5.35 11.92 12.37
CA LEU A 113 -6.24 11.55 13.47
C LEU A 113 -7.59 12.29 13.39
N SER A 114 -7.59 13.58 13.07
CA SER A 114 -8.83 14.34 12.90
C SER A 114 -9.66 13.83 11.72
N THR A 115 -9.01 13.42 10.65
CA THR A 115 -9.66 12.81 9.47
C THR A 115 -10.21 11.43 9.81
N ALA A 116 -9.48 10.60 10.56
CA ALA A 116 -9.96 9.30 11.02
C ALA A 116 -11.25 9.41 11.85
N MET A 117 -11.32 10.37 12.78
CA MET A 117 -12.55 10.64 13.55
C MET A 117 -13.74 10.97 12.63
N ARG A 118 -13.54 11.75 11.57
CA ARG A 118 -14.58 12.03 10.57
C ARG A 118 -14.95 10.77 9.79
N GLY A 119 -13.98 9.92 9.44
CA GLY A 119 -14.20 8.65 8.75
C GLY A 119 -15.06 7.68 9.56
N MET A 120 -14.81 7.55 10.86
CA MET A 120 -15.67 6.77 11.77
C MET A 120 -17.12 7.27 11.74
N SER A 121 -17.30 8.57 11.86
CA SER A 121 -18.62 9.19 11.91
C SER A 121 -19.36 9.08 10.57
N HIS A 122 -18.69 9.36 9.47
CA HIS A 122 -19.30 9.49 8.15
C HIS A 122 -19.47 8.13 7.42
N TYR A 123 -18.40 7.31 7.46
CA TYR A 123 -18.38 6.04 6.75
C TYR A 123 -18.68 4.84 7.63
N ARG A 124 -18.81 5.03 8.95
CA ARG A 124 -18.99 3.95 9.94
C ARG A 124 -17.83 2.97 9.98
N LEU A 125 -16.62 3.44 9.66
CA LEU A 125 -15.42 2.61 9.72
C LEU A 125 -15.04 2.30 11.18
N PRO A 126 -14.56 1.08 11.47
CA PRO A 126 -13.86 0.81 12.72
C PRO A 126 -12.67 1.75 12.90
N TRP A 127 -12.20 1.93 14.13
CA TRP A 127 -11.17 2.93 14.43
C TRP A 127 -9.87 2.74 13.65
N PHE A 128 -9.36 1.51 13.59
CA PHE A 128 -8.11 1.23 12.87
C PHE A 128 -8.27 1.37 11.36
N ASP A 129 -9.40 0.94 10.80
CA ASP A 129 -9.71 1.14 9.38
C ASP A 129 -9.86 2.62 9.05
N ALA A 130 -10.48 3.40 9.95
CA ALA A 130 -10.59 4.84 9.78
C ALA A 130 -9.21 5.53 9.77
N GLN A 131 -8.25 5.05 10.57
CA GLN A 131 -6.89 5.60 10.59
C GLN A 131 -6.13 5.29 9.30
N ILE A 132 -6.14 4.03 8.82
CA ILE A 132 -5.44 3.68 7.59
C ILE A 132 -6.04 4.37 6.37
N TRP A 133 -7.38 4.47 6.30
CA TRP A 133 -8.04 5.27 5.29
C TRP A 133 -7.63 6.74 5.36
N ALA A 134 -7.60 7.32 6.56
CA ALA A 134 -7.25 8.73 6.75
C ALA A 134 -5.82 9.05 6.33
N ILE A 135 -4.88 8.12 6.50
CA ILE A 135 -3.51 8.24 5.96
C ILE A 135 -3.57 8.36 4.44
N ALA A 136 -4.28 7.46 3.75
CA ALA A 136 -4.41 7.54 2.30
C ALA A 136 -5.05 8.86 1.85
N GLU A 137 -6.12 9.30 2.52
CA GLU A 137 -6.85 10.54 2.19
C GLU A 137 -5.99 11.78 2.38
N VAL A 138 -5.29 11.91 3.51
CA VAL A 138 -4.47 13.09 3.85
C VAL A 138 -3.22 13.18 2.96
N PHE A 139 -2.56 12.06 2.71
CA PHE A 139 -1.35 12.02 1.88
C PHE A 139 -1.62 11.89 0.37
N GLY A 140 -2.89 11.92 -0.05
CA GLY A 140 -3.28 11.94 -1.45
C GLY A 140 -3.04 10.62 -2.19
N LEU A 141 -2.98 9.50 -1.47
CA LEU A 141 -2.90 8.17 -2.06
C LEU A 141 -4.29 7.77 -2.57
N ARG A 142 -4.37 7.39 -3.83
CA ARG A 142 -5.67 7.19 -4.48
C ARG A 142 -6.28 5.82 -4.22
N GLU A 143 -5.48 4.84 -3.81
CA GLU A 143 -5.94 3.49 -3.54
C GLU A 143 -5.42 3.00 -2.19
N LEU A 144 -6.30 2.29 -1.49
CA LEU A 144 -6.00 1.52 -0.28
C LEU A 144 -6.19 0.04 -0.61
N LEU A 145 -5.11 -0.73 -0.51
CA LEU A 145 -5.09 -2.18 -0.74
C LEU A 145 -5.43 -2.89 0.57
N SER A 146 -6.66 -3.39 0.67
CA SER A 146 -7.17 -4.05 1.88
C SER A 146 -8.37 -4.93 1.53
N GLU A 147 -8.49 -6.08 2.21
CA GLU A 147 -9.68 -6.94 2.12
C GLU A 147 -10.80 -6.53 3.08
N ASP A 148 -10.51 -5.67 4.07
CA ASP A 148 -11.45 -5.26 5.11
C ASP A 148 -12.40 -4.16 4.63
N PHE A 149 -12.15 -3.58 3.47
CA PHE A 149 -12.98 -2.55 2.86
C PHE A 149 -13.82 -3.11 1.70
N GLN A 150 -14.94 -2.46 1.42
CA GLN A 150 -15.76 -2.82 0.26
C GLN A 150 -14.99 -2.54 -1.04
N HIS A 151 -14.64 -3.60 -1.77
CA HIS A 151 -13.90 -3.49 -3.04
C HIS A 151 -14.57 -2.53 -4.03
N GLY A 152 -13.77 -1.67 -4.64
CA GLY A 152 -14.19 -0.69 -5.63
C GLY A 152 -14.90 0.55 -5.07
N ARG A 153 -15.27 0.56 -3.78
CA ARG A 153 -15.93 1.71 -3.15
C ARG A 153 -14.94 2.86 -2.94
N HIS A 154 -15.44 4.07 -3.13
CA HIS A 154 -14.73 5.29 -2.79
C HIS A 154 -15.11 5.77 -1.39
N TYR A 155 -14.10 6.02 -0.58
CA TYR A 155 -14.19 6.69 0.70
C TYR A 155 -13.47 8.04 0.57
N GLY A 156 -14.21 9.11 0.27
CA GLY A 156 -13.61 10.38 -0.15
C GLY A 156 -12.90 10.23 -1.50
N ARG A 157 -11.62 10.55 -1.54
CA ARG A 157 -10.78 10.43 -2.74
C ARG A 157 -10.08 9.06 -2.87
N VAL A 158 -10.18 8.22 -1.84
CA VAL A 158 -9.52 6.93 -1.76
C VAL A 158 -10.44 5.83 -2.24
N ARG A 159 -9.99 5.06 -3.23
CA ARG A 159 -10.65 3.84 -3.69
C ARG A 159 -10.12 2.64 -2.89
N ALA A 160 -11.01 1.86 -2.30
CA ALA A 160 -10.62 0.59 -1.69
C ALA A 160 -10.49 -0.51 -2.76
N VAL A 161 -9.40 -1.26 -2.68
CA VAL A 161 -9.11 -2.36 -3.61
C VAL A 161 -8.72 -3.58 -2.80
N ASP A 162 -9.54 -4.62 -2.86
CA ASP A 162 -9.18 -5.93 -2.32
C ASP A 162 -8.26 -6.64 -3.33
N PRO A 163 -6.98 -6.86 -2.99
CA PRO A 163 -6.01 -7.47 -3.89
C PRO A 163 -6.16 -8.99 -4.01
N PHE A 164 -7.06 -9.59 -3.22
CA PHE A 164 -7.26 -11.03 -3.16
C PHE A 164 -8.47 -11.52 -3.97
N LEU A 165 -9.29 -10.60 -4.47
CA LEU A 165 -10.39 -10.94 -5.38
C LEU A 165 -9.85 -11.32 -6.75
N ASP A 166 -10.49 -12.31 -7.38
CA ASP A 166 -10.22 -12.63 -8.78
C ASP A 166 -10.72 -11.47 -9.66
N THR A 167 -9.79 -10.72 -10.21
CA THR A 167 -10.14 -9.73 -11.23
C THR A 167 -10.23 -10.46 -12.56
N PRO A 168 -11.40 -10.48 -13.23
CA PRO A 168 -11.50 -11.05 -14.58
C PRO A 168 -10.54 -10.27 -15.49
N GLY A 169 -9.44 -10.89 -15.93
CA GLY A 169 -8.50 -10.30 -16.89
C GLY A 169 -7.06 -10.12 -16.43
N VAL A 170 -6.68 -10.47 -15.22
CA VAL A 170 -5.25 -10.61 -14.86
C VAL A 170 -4.84 -12.03 -15.20
N HIS A 171 -4.04 -12.17 -16.25
CA HIS A 171 -3.53 -13.42 -16.80
C HIS A 171 -2.96 -14.31 -15.70
N GLU A 172 -3.34 -15.60 -15.76
CA GLU A 172 -2.63 -16.70 -15.12
C GLU A 172 -1.13 -16.51 -15.39
N LEU A 173 -0.37 -16.30 -14.31
CA LEU A 173 1.08 -16.35 -14.41
C LEU A 173 1.45 -17.77 -14.89
N PRO A 174 2.33 -17.91 -15.91
CA PRO A 174 2.73 -19.22 -16.38
C PRO A 174 3.33 -20.00 -15.21
N ALA A 175 2.84 -21.23 -15.02
CA ALA A 175 3.40 -22.17 -14.06
C ALA A 175 4.89 -22.35 -14.40
N LEU A 176 5.75 -21.87 -13.53
CA LEU A 176 7.17 -22.19 -13.58
C LEU A 176 7.33 -23.65 -13.10
N TYR A 177 7.63 -24.51 -14.06
CA TYR A 177 8.07 -25.88 -13.81
C TYR A 177 9.47 -25.87 -13.22
#